data_5b7a19f9b1cb9b2bdb8792fb120f114f
#
_entry.id   5b7a19f9b1cb9b2bdb8792fb120f114f
#
_cell.length_a   1.000
_cell.length_b   1.000
_cell.length_c   1.000
_cell.angle_alpha   90.00
_cell.angle_beta   90.00
_cell.angle_gamma   90.00
#
_symmetry.space_group_name_H-M   'P 1'
#
loop_
_entity.id
_entity.type
_entity.pdbx_description
1 polymer ?
#
loop_
_entity_poly.entity_id
_entity_poly.type
_entity_poly.pdbx_seq_one_letter_code
_entity_poly.pdbx_strand_id
1 'polypeptide(L)'
;TLLMLACVVPLPLIAQDWPMLGGAPQRNMASAMTNLPESWDIKSGKNINWKAQICSASYGNPVVADGKIFLGTNNGNPRNPDIQEDKGVLMCFRESDGKFVWHAVTDKLASGSQNDFPEQGVCSSPAVDGKRLYYVSNRGELVCLDTEGFLDGKNDGPFPGEAYKEPSDADIVWILDMMKELGVYQRNMANSSPVVWEDRVFLAACLTD
;
A
#
# COMPACT_ATOMS: atom_id res chain seq x y z
N THR A 1 -41.53 10.77 38.55
CA THR A 1 -40.35 11.35 37.88
C THR A 1 -39.49 10.20 37.37
N LEU A 2 -39.52 9.95 36.06
CA LEU A 2 -38.78 8.87 35.40
C LEU A 2 -37.39 9.43 35.04
N LEU A 3 -36.33 8.92 35.69
CA LEU A 3 -34.95 9.27 35.38
C LEU A 3 -34.51 8.43 34.17
N MET A 4 -34.41 9.03 32.97
CA MET A 4 -33.77 8.37 31.81
C MET A 4 -32.26 8.41 32.01
N LEU A 5 -31.66 7.27 32.28
CA LEU A 5 -30.22 7.07 32.28
C LEU A 5 -29.77 6.94 30.80
N ALA A 6 -29.25 8.01 30.23
CA ALA A 6 -28.62 7.94 28.89
C ALA A 6 -27.31 7.18 29.00
N CYS A 7 -27.30 5.94 28.53
CA CYS A 7 -26.07 5.16 28.39
C CYS A 7 -25.27 5.75 27.19
N VAL A 8 -24.26 6.56 27.46
CA VAL A 8 -23.30 7.02 26.45
C VAL A 8 -22.39 5.83 26.16
N VAL A 9 -22.69 5.10 25.09
CA VAL A 9 -21.77 4.10 24.54
C VAL A 9 -20.62 4.90 23.94
N PRO A 10 -19.36 4.71 24.39
CA PRO A 10 -18.24 5.35 23.73
C PRO A 10 -18.17 4.81 22.29
N LEU A 11 -18.35 5.68 21.32
CA LEU A 11 -18.05 5.36 19.94
C LEU A 11 -16.56 5.01 19.88
N PRO A 12 -16.18 3.89 19.22
CA PRO A 12 -14.78 3.63 18.98
C PRO A 12 -14.20 4.84 18.25
N LEU A 13 -13.07 5.37 18.73
CA LEU A 13 -12.27 6.31 17.97
C LEU A 13 -11.80 5.57 16.74
N ILE A 14 -12.50 5.77 15.62
CA ILE A 14 -12.03 5.32 14.32
C ILE A 14 -10.88 6.25 13.98
N ALA A 15 -9.69 5.69 13.74
CA ALA A 15 -8.56 6.46 13.26
C ALA A 15 -8.96 7.17 11.95
N GLN A 16 -8.50 8.39 11.78
CA GLN A 16 -8.73 9.11 10.52
C GLN A 16 -7.98 8.39 9.39
N ASP A 17 -8.64 8.13 8.28
CA ASP A 17 -8.00 7.62 7.08
C ASP A 17 -6.85 8.54 6.63
N TRP A 18 -5.78 7.90 6.15
CA TRP A 18 -4.61 8.55 5.57
C TRP A 18 -4.34 7.92 4.20
N PRO A 19 -5.22 8.17 3.20
CA PRO A 19 -5.35 7.35 2.01
C PRO A 19 -4.23 7.54 0.99
N MET A 20 -3.31 8.47 1.19
CA MET A 20 -2.15 8.70 0.32
C MET A 20 -1.02 9.38 1.08
N LEU A 21 0.16 9.46 0.48
CA LEU A 21 1.29 10.19 1.04
C LEU A 21 0.88 11.65 1.34
N GLY A 22 1.01 12.06 2.60
CA GLY A 22 0.61 13.38 3.09
C GLY A 22 -0.85 13.49 3.49
N GLY A 23 -1.63 12.41 3.44
CA GLY A 23 -3.01 12.27 3.92
C GLY A 23 -4.08 12.83 2.97
N ALA A 24 -3.71 13.76 2.11
CA ALA A 24 -4.61 14.41 1.16
C ALA A 24 -3.84 14.86 -0.10
N PRO A 25 -4.53 15.22 -1.20
CA PRO A 25 -3.87 15.66 -2.44
C PRO A 25 -2.92 16.84 -2.25
N GLN A 26 -3.19 17.73 -1.29
CA GLN A 26 -2.32 18.88 -0.96
C GLN A 26 -1.01 18.47 -0.28
N ARG A 27 -0.91 17.23 0.22
CA ARG A 27 0.28 16.68 0.89
C ARG A 27 0.86 17.57 2.00
N ASN A 28 0.00 18.27 2.75
CA ASN A 28 0.41 19.17 3.81
C ASN A 28 0.83 18.48 5.12
N MET A 29 0.72 17.16 5.20
CA MET A 29 1.07 16.32 6.36
C MET A 29 0.31 16.72 7.65
N ALA A 30 -0.82 17.40 7.52
CA ALA A 30 -1.62 17.85 8.66
C ALA A 30 -2.75 16.84 8.95
N SER A 31 -2.90 16.45 10.21
CA SER A 31 -4.00 15.62 10.70
C SER A 31 -4.88 16.44 11.65
N ALA A 32 -6.18 16.23 11.59
CA ALA A 32 -7.14 16.76 12.55
C ALA A 32 -7.25 15.92 13.84
N MET A 33 -6.51 14.81 13.93
CA MET A 33 -6.53 13.94 15.10
C MET A 33 -5.97 14.65 16.33
N THR A 34 -6.63 14.46 17.47
CA THR A 34 -6.23 14.98 18.78
C THR A 34 -5.93 13.82 19.74
N ASN A 35 -5.29 14.13 20.86
CA ASN A 35 -4.96 13.14 21.89
C ASN A 35 -4.07 11.99 21.39
N LEU A 36 -3.19 12.28 20.43
CA LEU A 36 -2.19 11.31 20.00
C LEU A 36 -1.24 10.98 21.15
N PRO A 37 -0.75 9.73 21.23
CA PRO A 37 0.20 9.36 22.29
C PRO A 37 1.52 10.11 22.11
N GLU A 38 2.02 10.72 23.20
CA GLU A 38 3.31 11.45 23.21
C GLU A 38 4.53 10.51 23.25
N SER A 39 4.31 9.23 23.54
CA SER A 39 5.38 8.22 23.61
C SER A 39 4.83 6.82 23.37
N TRP A 40 5.70 5.95 22.83
CA TRP A 40 5.44 4.52 22.69
C TRP A 40 6.66 3.72 23.10
N ASP A 41 6.47 2.45 23.45
CA ASP A 41 7.55 1.54 23.80
C ASP A 41 7.26 0.14 23.23
N ILE A 42 8.11 -0.30 22.32
CA ILE A 42 7.98 -1.61 21.65
C ILE A 42 8.15 -2.78 22.63
N LYS A 43 8.98 -2.62 23.67
CA LYS A 43 9.27 -3.69 24.63
C LYS A 43 8.11 -3.93 25.57
N SER A 44 7.58 -2.88 26.17
CA SER A 44 6.42 -2.96 27.07
C SER A 44 5.08 -3.02 26.37
N GLY A 45 5.02 -2.69 25.09
CA GLY A 45 3.77 -2.57 24.35
C GLY A 45 3.00 -1.27 24.64
N LYS A 46 3.61 -0.30 25.34
CA LYS A 46 2.95 0.96 25.67
C LYS A 46 2.53 1.69 24.39
N ASN A 47 1.24 2.02 24.30
CA ASN A 47 0.63 2.72 23.16
C ASN A 47 0.88 2.03 21.80
N ILE A 48 0.98 0.70 21.79
CA ILE A 48 1.07 -0.14 20.62
C ILE A 48 -0.09 -1.11 20.61
N ASN A 49 -1.01 -0.97 19.65
CA ASN A 49 -2.16 -1.85 19.55
C ASN A 49 -1.76 -3.24 19.01
N TRP A 50 -0.89 -3.27 18.00
CA TRP A 50 -0.41 -4.50 17.37
C TRP A 50 0.93 -4.28 16.66
N LYS A 51 1.54 -5.36 16.25
CA LYS A 51 2.75 -5.39 15.42
C LYS A 51 2.54 -6.36 14.28
N ALA A 52 2.91 -6.00 13.07
CA ALA A 52 2.92 -6.89 11.93
C ALA A 52 4.33 -7.03 11.38
N GLN A 53 4.69 -8.24 10.98
CA GLN A 53 5.94 -8.48 10.28
C GLN A 53 5.76 -8.10 8.81
N ILE A 54 6.62 -7.24 8.31
CA ILE A 54 6.82 -6.98 6.88
C ILE A 54 8.08 -7.73 6.43
N CYS A 55 8.48 -7.57 5.17
CA CYS A 55 9.73 -8.17 4.68
C CYS A 55 10.97 -7.44 5.19
N SER A 56 12.12 -7.53 4.52
CA SER A 56 13.38 -7.03 5.09
C SER A 56 13.57 -5.52 5.00
N ALA A 57 12.92 -4.85 4.03
CA ALA A 57 13.03 -3.41 3.82
C ALA A 57 11.72 -2.79 3.33
N SER A 58 11.47 -1.54 3.72
CA SER A 58 10.37 -0.71 3.23
C SER A 58 10.83 0.73 3.14
N TYR A 59 10.57 1.37 2.01
CA TYR A 59 10.92 2.77 1.72
C TYR A 59 9.71 3.67 1.56
N GLY A 60 8.57 3.10 1.15
CA GLY A 60 7.29 3.81 1.07
C GLY A 60 6.68 4.05 2.45
N ASN A 61 5.82 5.06 2.56
CA ASN A 61 5.03 5.26 3.76
C ASN A 61 3.78 4.37 3.72
N PRO A 62 3.33 3.85 4.87
CA PRO A 62 2.05 3.18 4.94
C PRO A 62 0.91 4.20 4.69
N VAL A 63 -0.16 3.73 4.06
CA VAL A 63 -1.41 4.46 3.95
C VAL A 63 -2.54 3.67 4.59
N VAL A 64 -3.53 4.38 5.11
CA VAL A 64 -4.66 3.80 5.86
C VAL A 64 -5.93 4.24 5.17
N ALA A 65 -6.75 3.30 4.77
CA ALA A 65 -8.05 3.58 4.16
C ALA A 65 -9.01 2.41 4.37
N ASP A 66 -10.25 2.72 4.74
CA ASP A 66 -11.35 1.76 4.88
C ASP A 66 -10.97 0.53 5.72
N GLY A 67 -10.35 0.77 6.90
CA GLY A 67 -9.95 -0.26 7.85
C GLY A 67 -8.79 -1.16 7.38
N LYS A 68 -8.03 -0.75 6.37
CA LYS A 68 -6.88 -1.44 5.82
C LYS A 68 -5.64 -0.56 5.83
N ILE A 69 -4.47 -1.20 5.91
CA ILE A 69 -3.17 -0.55 5.82
C ILE A 69 -2.41 -1.17 4.64
N PHE A 70 -1.90 -0.32 3.77
CA PHE A 70 -1.16 -0.72 2.59
C PHE A 70 0.28 -0.21 2.65
N LEU A 71 1.25 -1.07 2.35
CA LEU A 71 2.67 -0.75 2.47
C LEU A 71 3.49 -1.47 1.42
N GLY A 72 4.35 -0.72 0.72
CA GLY A 72 5.35 -1.27 -0.20
C GLY A 72 6.55 -1.85 0.56
N THR A 73 7.06 -2.99 0.10
CA THR A 73 8.22 -3.70 0.66
C THR A 73 8.87 -4.59 -0.41
N ASN A 74 9.87 -5.37 -0.03
CA ASN A 74 10.46 -6.44 -0.85
C ASN A 74 9.95 -7.82 -0.42
N ASN A 75 10.53 -8.90 -0.99
CA ASN A 75 10.19 -10.29 -0.67
C ASN A 75 11.22 -10.95 0.27
N GLY A 76 11.96 -10.19 1.07
CA GLY A 76 13.00 -10.73 1.96
C GLY A 76 12.50 -11.65 3.09
N ASN A 77 11.17 -11.72 3.27
CA ASN A 77 10.50 -12.67 4.16
C ASN A 77 9.12 -13.02 3.54
N PRO A 78 9.09 -13.95 2.57
CA PRO A 78 7.95 -14.17 1.73
C PRO A 78 6.73 -14.69 2.50
N ARG A 79 5.55 -14.17 2.17
CA ARG A 79 4.26 -14.66 2.68
C ARG A 79 3.82 -15.93 1.97
N ASN A 80 4.15 -16.04 0.69
CA ASN A 80 3.97 -17.26 -0.08
C ASN A 80 5.31 -18.01 -0.14
N PRO A 81 5.42 -19.22 0.44
CA PRO A 81 6.67 -19.97 0.47
C PRO A 81 7.15 -20.45 -0.91
N ASP A 82 6.28 -20.45 -1.91
CA ASP A 82 6.63 -20.83 -3.28
C ASP A 82 7.30 -19.69 -4.05
N ILE A 83 7.33 -18.46 -3.49
CA ILE A 83 7.95 -17.27 -4.08
C ILE A 83 9.17 -16.89 -3.26
N GLN A 84 10.33 -17.45 -3.62
CA GLN A 84 11.58 -17.30 -2.85
C GLN A 84 12.54 -16.21 -3.38
N GLU A 85 12.35 -15.77 -4.64
CA GLU A 85 13.28 -14.82 -5.25
C GLU A 85 13.04 -13.38 -4.76
N ASP A 86 14.01 -12.50 -5.04
CA ASP A 86 13.83 -11.06 -4.83
C ASP A 86 12.70 -10.52 -5.73
N LYS A 87 11.69 -9.93 -5.11
CA LYS A 87 10.50 -9.38 -5.77
C LYS A 87 10.14 -8.03 -5.16
N GLY A 88 9.38 -7.24 -5.89
CA GLY A 88 8.63 -6.13 -5.32
C GLY A 88 7.32 -6.63 -4.71
N VAL A 89 6.96 -6.13 -3.54
CA VAL A 89 5.74 -6.55 -2.85
C VAL A 89 4.99 -5.33 -2.32
N LEU A 90 3.69 -5.27 -2.56
CA LEU A 90 2.77 -4.40 -1.82
C LEU A 90 1.94 -5.29 -0.89
N MET A 91 1.88 -4.97 0.38
CA MET A 91 1.12 -5.73 1.39
C MET A 91 -0.09 -4.96 1.87
N CYS A 92 -1.16 -5.68 2.13
CA CYS A 92 -2.36 -5.22 2.82
C CYS A 92 -2.49 -5.89 4.19
N PHE A 93 -2.79 -5.07 5.21
CA PHE A 93 -3.07 -5.53 6.57
C PHE A 93 -4.40 -4.95 7.04
N ARG A 94 -5.10 -5.67 7.89
CA ARG A 94 -6.28 -5.16 8.58
C ARG A 94 -5.85 -4.17 9.67
N GLU A 95 -6.44 -2.97 9.67
CA GLU A 95 -6.07 -1.90 10.60
C GLU A 95 -6.31 -2.29 12.07
N SER A 96 -7.41 -2.97 12.37
CA SER A 96 -7.83 -3.23 13.74
C SER A 96 -6.91 -4.17 14.53
N ASP A 97 -6.21 -5.09 13.85
CA ASP A 97 -5.40 -6.13 14.52
C ASP A 97 -4.07 -6.46 13.81
N GLY A 98 -3.75 -5.78 12.71
CA GLY A 98 -2.51 -5.98 11.95
C GLY A 98 -2.41 -7.32 11.24
N LYS A 99 -3.51 -8.07 11.10
CA LYS A 99 -3.49 -9.32 10.35
C LYS A 99 -3.26 -9.06 8.87
N PHE A 100 -2.37 -9.86 8.29
CA PHE A 100 -2.13 -9.88 6.85
C PHE A 100 -3.43 -10.27 6.12
N VAL A 101 -3.74 -9.55 5.04
CA VAL A 101 -4.92 -9.77 4.20
C VAL A 101 -4.50 -10.32 2.85
N TRP A 102 -3.77 -9.53 2.06
CA TRP A 102 -3.27 -9.95 0.75
C TRP A 102 -1.97 -9.23 0.38
N HIS A 103 -1.33 -9.69 -0.69
CA HIS A 103 -0.18 -9.04 -1.29
C HIS A 103 -0.26 -9.00 -2.82
N ALA A 104 0.36 -7.97 -3.43
CA ALA A 104 0.71 -7.94 -4.84
C ALA A 104 2.21 -8.21 -4.95
N VAL A 105 2.59 -9.14 -5.83
CA VAL A 105 3.98 -9.54 -6.05
C VAL A 105 4.37 -9.24 -7.49
N THR A 106 5.51 -8.56 -7.68
CA THR A 106 6.05 -8.16 -8.98
C THR A 106 7.49 -8.63 -9.15
N ASP A 107 7.79 -9.17 -10.33
CA ASP A 107 9.14 -9.60 -10.68
C ASP A 107 10.14 -8.46 -10.71
N LYS A 108 11.42 -8.77 -10.52
CA LYS A 108 12.50 -7.82 -10.73
C LYS A 108 12.72 -7.58 -12.22
N LEU A 109 13.19 -6.36 -12.57
CA LEU A 109 13.67 -6.07 -13.92
C LEU A 109 15.02 -6.75 -14.18
N ALA A 110 15.19 -7.29 -15.38
CA ALA A 110 16.44 -7.91 -15.81
C ALA A 110 17.63 -6.93 -15.85
N SER A 111 17.35 -5.62 -15.92
CA SER A 111 18.37 -4.55 -15.86
C SER A 111 19.02 -4.40 -14.47
N GLY A 112 18.52 -5.08 -13.46
CA GLY A 112 19.08 -5.07 -12.11
C GLY A 112 19.22 -3.66 -11.53
N SER A 113 20.34 -3.39 -10.87
CA SER A 113 20.59 -2.12 -10.16
C SER A 113 20.55 -0.86 -11.05
N GLN A 114 20.51 -0.98 -12.34
CA GLN A 114 20.35 0.17 -13.24
C GLN A 114 18.96 0.79 -13.10
N ASN A 115 17.92 -0.02 -13.07
CA ASN A 115 16.51 0.43 -13.01
C ASN A 115 15.74 -0.14 -11.82
N ASP A 116 16.17 -1.27 -11.25
CA ASP A 116 15.48 -1.97 -10.17
C ASP A 116 16.48 -2.56 -9.19
N PHE A 117 16.90 -1.75 -8.23
CA PHE A 117 17.97 -2.11 -7.30
C PHE A 117 17.60 -3.37 -6.49
N PRO A 118 18.54 -4.33 -6.31
CA PRO A 118 18.28 -5.54 -5.54
C PRO A 118 17.76 -5.26 -4.13
N GLU A 119 16.83 -6.08 -3.67
CA GLU A 119 16.24 -6.07 -2.32
C GLU A 119 15.47 -4.80 -1.91
N GLN A 120 15.26 -3.84 -2.82
CA GLN A 120 14.52 -2.61 -2.52
C GLN A 120 13.00 -2.83 -2.56
N GLY A 121 12.53 -3.57 -3.54
CA GLY A 121 11.10 -3.84 -3.73
C GLY A 121 10.27 -2.62 -4.14
N VAL A 122 9.02 -2.56 -3.69
CA VAL A 122 8.10 -1.43 -3.93
C VAL A 122 8.44 -0.29 -3.00
N CYS A 123 8.94 0.83 -3.55
CA CYS A 123 9.38 2.00 -2.79
C CYS A 123 8.36 3.15 -2.80
N SER A 124 7.33 3.10 -3.65
CA SER A 124 6.27 4.10 -3.67
C SER A 124 5.31 3.93 -2.49
N SER A 125 4.78 5.03 -1.99
CA SER A 125 3.60 5.01 -1.10
C SER A 125 2.36 4.90 -1.97
N PRO A 126 1.42 3.98 -1.69
CA PRO A 126 0.19 3.89 -2.47
C PRO A 126 -0.73 5.09 -2.26
N ALA A 127 -1.76 5.21 -3.12
CA ALA A 127 -2.89 6.12 -2.95
C ALA A 127 -4.18 5.33 -3.12
N VAL A 128 -5.14 5.55 -2.23
CA VAL A 128 -6.44 4.89 -2.24
C VAL A 128 -7.54 5.90 -2.54
N ASP A 129 -8.44 5.53 -3.43
CA ASP A 129 -9.67 6.25 -3.73
C ASP A 129 -10.82 5.26 -3.85
N GLY A 130 -11.72 5.29 -2.86
CA GLY A 130 -12.79 4.32 -2.73
C GLY A 130 -12.26 2.89 -2.71
N LYS A 131 -12.68 2.08 -3.68
CA LYS A 131 -12.25 0.68 -3.82
C LYS A 131 -11.02 0.49 -4.72
N ARG A 132 -10.35 1.55 -5.10
CA ARG A 132 -9.17 1.49 -5.98
C ARG A 132 -7.93 1.96 -5.25
N LEU A 133 -6.86 1.20 -5.42
CA LEU A 133 -5.53 1.50 -4.91
C LEU A 133 -4.58 1.68 -6.10
N TYR A 134 -3.78 2.73 -6.05
CA TYR A 134 -2.79 3.05 -7.07
C TYR A 134 -1.40 3.07 -6.45
N TYR A 135 -0.43 2.43 -7.09
CA TYR A 135 0.97 2.48 -6.65
C TYR A 135 1.92 2.35 -7.85
N VAL A 136 3.17 2.69 -7.65
CA VAL A 136 4.22 2.44 -8.64
C VAL A 136 4.98 1.19 -8.22
N SER A 137 5.00 0.18 -9.09
CA SER A 137 5.76 -1.06 -8.85
C SER A 137 7.28 -0.80 -8.95
N ASN A 138 8.08 -1.74 -8.44
CA ASN A 138 9.55 -1.72 -8.64
C ASN A 138 9.96 -1.70 -10.11
N ARG A 139 9.06 -2.08 -11.02
CA ARG A 139 9.27 -2.13 -12.46
C ARG A 139 9.00 -0.80 -13.18
N GLY A 140 8.56 0.24 -12.45
CA GLY A 140 8.14 1.50 -13.06
C GLY A 140 6.77 1.41 -13.73
N GLU A 141 5.91 0.55 -13.24
CA GLU A 141 4.53 0.40 -13.70
C GLU A 141 3.61 1.15 -12.72
N LEU A 142 2.70 1.97 -13.24
CA LEU A 142 1.57 2.46 -12.47
C LEU A 142 0.49 1.36 -12.47
N VAL A 143 0.20 0.85 -11.29
CA VAL A 143 -0.71 -0.29 -11.09
C VAL A 143 -1.95 0.18 -10.35
N CYS A 144 -3.12 -0.24 -10.82
CA CYS A 144 -4.40 -0.10 -10.14
C CYS A 144 -4.86 -1.47 -9.63
N LEU A 145 -5.14 -1.55 -8.34
CA LEU A 145 -5.68 -2.75 -7.67
C LEU A 145 -7.07 -2.49 -7.13
N ASP A 146 -7.86 -3.55 -6.96
CA ASP A 146 -9.00 -3.53 -6.04
C ASP A 146 -8.51 -3.65 -4.58
N THR A 147 -9.10 -2.88 -3.67
CA THR A 147 -8.66 -2.85 -2.26
C THR A 147 -9.00 -4.12 -1.48
N GLU A 148 -9.94 -4.94 -1.94
CA GLU A 148 -10.27 -6.22 -1.33
C GLU A 148 -9.35 -7.35 -1.81
N GLY A 149 -8.67 -7.20 -2.96
CA GLY A 149 -7.96 -8.28 -3.62
C GLY A 149 -8.91 -9.42 -3.96
N PHE A 150 -8.42 -10.65 -4.03
CA PHE A 150 -9.27 -11.83 -4.23
C PHE A 150 -9.98 -12.34 -2.97
N LEU A 151 -9.97 -11.61 -1.87
CA LEU A 151 -10.62 -12.02 -0.62
C LEU A 151 -12.14 -12.21 -0.79
N ASP A 152 -12.79 -11.43 -1.62
CA ASP A 152 -14.23 -11.53 -1.91
C ASP A 152 -14.56 -12.56 -3.00
N GLY A 153 -13.55 -13.22 -3.58
CA GLY A 153 -13.67 -14.26 -4.59
C GLY A 153 -14.05 -13.74 -5.99
N LYS A 154 -13.89 -12.43 -6.24
CA LYS A 154 -14.17 -11.81 -7.53
C LYS A 154 -12.87 -11.36 -8.19
N ASN A 155 -12.91 -11.24 -9.51
CA ASN A 155 -11.94 -10.53 -10.31
C ASN A 155 -12.63 -9.27 -10.84
N ASP A 156 -12.31 -8.14 -10.22
CA ASP A 156 -12.99 -6.85 -10.47
C ASP A 156 -12.36 -6.04 -11.59
N GLY A 157 -11.30 -6.55 -12.20
CA GLY A 157 -10.60 -5.87 -13.29
C GLY A 157 -10.54 -6.66 -14.59
N PRO A 158 -10.37 -5.97 -15.74
CA PRO A 158 -10.21 -6.63 -17.02
C PRO A 158 -8.80 -7.17 -17.26
N PHE A 159 -7.86 -7.04 -16.29
CA PHE A 159 -6.46 -7.43 -16.48
C PHE A 159 -6.33 -8.96 -16.60
N PRO A 160 -5.89 -9.50 -17.76
CA PRO A 160 -5.89 -10.94 -17.99
C PRO A 160 -4.63 -11.66 -17.48
N GLY A 161 -3.62 -10.88 -17.05
CA GLY A 161 -2.25 -11.36 -16.81
C GLY A 161 -1.88 -11.67 -15.38
N GLU A 162 -2.84 -11.84 -14.48
CA GLU A 162 -2.58 -12.15 -13.07
C GLU A 162 -1.96 -13.52 -12.90
N ALA A 163 -0.78 -13.54 -12.29
CA ALA A 163 -0.03 -14.75 -12.00
C ALA A 163 -0.55 -15.49 -10.75
N TYR A 164 -1.16 -14.76 -9.82
CA TYR A 164 -1.63 -15.27 -8.52
C TYR A 164 -3.08 -14.83 -8.32
N LYS A 165 -3.94 -15.74 -7.83
CA LYS A 165 -5.40 -15.53 -7.69
C LYS A 165 -5.99 -16.20 -6.45
N GLU A 166 -5.14 -16.48 -5.47
CA GLU A 166 -5.60 -17.01 -4.19
C GLU A 166 -6.23 -15.89 -3.34
N PRO A 167 -7.05 -16.19 -2.35
CA PRO A 167 -7.66 -15.16 -1.48
C PRO A 167 -6.67 -14.22 -0.79
N SER A 168 -5.40 -14.62 -0.72
CA SER A 168 -4.30 -13.80 -0.16
C SER A 168 -3.53 -13.01 -1.23
N ASP A 169 -4.01 -12.96 -2.46
CA ASP A 169 -3.39 -12.22 -3.55
C ASP A 169 -4.20 -10.96 -3.88
N ALA A 170 -3.53 -9.97 -4.45
CA ALA A 170 -4.16 -8.76 -4.94
C ALA A 170 -4.88 -9.00 -6.26
N ASP A 171 -5.99 -8.30 -6.47
CA ASP A 171 -6.73 -8.25 -7.73
C ASP A 171 -6.30 -7.03 -8.54
N ILE A 172 -5.76 -7.25 -9.75
CA ILE A 172 -5.24 -6.22 -10.62
C ILE A 172 -6.33 -5.73 -11.57
N VAL A 173 -6.67 -4.46 -11.45
CA VAL A 173 -7.64 -3.84 -12.38
C VAL A 173 -6.97 -3.47 -13.70
N TRP A 174 -5.82 -2.82 -13.65
CA TRP A 174 -5.00 -2.50 -14.83
C TRP A 174 -3.55 -2.15 -14.44
N ILE A 175 -2.67 -2.22 -15.43
CA ILE A 175 -1.27 -1.81 -15.36
C ILE A 175 -0.95 -0.88 -16.52
N LEU A 176 -0.25 0.22 -16.26
CA LEU A 176 0.40 1.06 -17.24
C LEU A 176 1.92 0.90 -17.11
N ASP A 177 2.54 0.22 -18.04
CA ASP A 177 4.00 0.10 -18.15
C ASP A 177 4.59 1.41 -18.68
N MET A 178 5.06 2.27 -17.75
CA MET A 178 5.56 3.60 -18.12
C MET A 178 6.86 3.54 -18.91
N MET A 179 7.67 2.52 -18.72
CA MET A 179 8.90 2.34 -19.50
C MET A 179 8.57 2.02 -20.96
N LYS A 180 7.65 1.07 -21.17
CA LYS A 180 7.29 0.60 -22.50
C LYS A 180 6.38 1.59 -23.24
N GLU A 181 5.39 2.16 -22.56
CA GLU A 181 4.34 2.94 -23.19
C GLU A 181 4.66 4.44 -23.27
N LEU A 182 5.43 4.95 -22.31
CA LEU A 182 5.73 6.38 -22.20
C LEU A 182 7.22 6.72 -22.37
N GLY A 183 8.11 5.72 -22.48
CA GLY A 183 9.56 5.93 -22.54
C GLY A 183 10.15 6.51 -21.24
N VAL A 184 9.47 6.31 -20.11
CA VAL A 184 9.91 6.80 -18.80
C VAL A 184 10.71 5.72 -18.11
N TYR A 185 12.01 5.92 -17.95
CA TYR A 185 12.90 4.97 -17.30
C TYR A 185 13.31 5.46 -15.92
N GLN A 186 12.99 4.68 -14.91
CA GLN A 186 13.49 4.95 -13.56
C GLN A 186 15.00 4.68 -13.49
N ARG A 187 15.68 5.40 -12.60
CA ARG A 187 17.08 5.16 -12.28
C ARG A 187 17.18 4.57 -10.88
N ASN A 188 17.75 3.36 -10.77
CA ASN A 188 17.87 2.55 -9.56
C ASN A 188 16.53 2.01 -9.03
N MET A 189 15.56 2.86 -8.76
CA MET A 189 14.26 2.48 -8.19
C MET A 189 13.15 3.45 -8.57
N ALA A 190 11.91 2.96 -8.58
CA ALA A 190 10.71 3.76 -8.72
C ALA A 190 10.18 4.14 -7.33
N ASN A 191 10.32 5.39 -6.93
CA ASN A 191 9.92 5.88 -5.62
C ASN A 191 8.84 6.98 -5.64
N SER A 192 8.39 7.37 -6.82
CA SER A 192 7.32 8.36 -6.96
C SER A 192 6.00 7.79 -6.43
N SER A 193 5.31 8.56 -5.60
CA SER A 193 4.03 8.17 -5.02
C SER A 193 2.89 8.89 -5.73
N PRO A 194 1.85 8.18 -6.20
CA PRO A 194 0.74 8.77 -6.91
C PRO A 194 -0.10 9.69 -6.01
N VAL A 195 -0.76 10.65 -6.63
CA VAL A 195 -1.82 11.47 -6.03
C VAL A 195 -3.09 11.23 -6.82
N VAL A 196 -4.16 10.91 -6.13
CA VAL A 196 -5.50 10.88 -6.73
C VAL A 196 -6.22 12.18 -6.37
N TRP A 197 -6.74 12.86 -7.39
CA TRP A 197 -7.56 14.05 -7.22
C TRP A 197 -8.63 14.09 -8.30
N GLU A 198 -9.87 14.18 -7.88
CA GLU A 198 -11.04 14.06 -8.74
C GLU A 198 -11.00 12.72 -9.51
N ASP A 199 -11.08 12.73 -10.82
CA ASP A 199 -11.08 11.56 -11.72
C ASP A 199 -9.68 11.21 -12.28
N ARG A 200 -8.60 11.73 -11.67
CA ARG A 200 -7.23 11.64 -12.21
C ARG A 200 -6.22 11.12 -11.22
N VAL A 201 -5.28 10.36 -11.74
CA VAL A 201 -4.06 9.97 -11.03
C VAL A 201 -2.89 10.82 -11.55
N PHE A 202 -2.21 11.52 -10.65
CA PHE A 202 -1.03 12.32 -10.95
C PHE A 202 0.22 11.60 -10.44
N LEU A 203 1.22 11.53 -11.28
CA LEU A 203 2.50 10.91 -10.94
C LEU A 203 3.65 11.75 -11.51
N ALA A 204 4.68 12.00 -10.69
CA ALA A 204 5.92 12.59 -11.15
C ALA A 204 6.84 11.48 -11.69
N ALA A 205 7.38 11.67 -12.87
CA ALA A 205 8.35 10.77 -13.46
C ALA A 205 9.44 11.59 -14.18
N CYS A 206 10.67 11.10 -14.19
CA CYS A 206 11.76 11.70 -14.95
C CYS A 206 11.88 10.99 -16.30
N LEU A 207 11.92 11.76 -17.38
CA LEU A 207 12.43 11.28 -18.65
C LEU A 207 13.97 11.28 -18.53
N THR A 208 14.59 10.14 -18.76
CA THR A 208 16.05 10.09 -18.92
C THR A 208 16.32 10.17 -20.41
N ASP A 209 17.04 11.23 -20.82
CA ASP A 209 17.62 11.33 -22.15
C ASP A 209 18.63 10.23 -22.39
#